data_36582c79d31da09b8a64a8114a90652e
#
_entry.id   36582c79d31da09b8a64a8114a90652e
#
_cell.length_a   1.000
_cell.length_b   1.000
_cell.length_c   1.000
_cell.angle_alpha   90.00
_cell.angle_beta   90.00
_cell.angle_gamma   90.00
#
_symmetry.space_group_name_H-M   'P 1'
#
loop_
_entity.id
_entity.type
_entity.pdbx_description
1 polymer ?
#
loop_
_entity_poly.entity_id
_entity_poly.type
_entity_poly.pdbx_seq_one_letter_code
_entity_poly.pdbx_strand_id
1 'polypeptide(L)'
;MTKVDLADSRITKEWKDYYASLGILCLDMNLNGKVNLKEIVKCANEAMKEKLERDARRGIRNRPIRAMVVGIPNVGKSTFINKVMGRKAASVANKPGQTKSQQWVKNGNVELLDTPGILWPKFEDKEVGVRLALIGSIKDNILNQDKLADILLEFLATNYKSSLEARYNIVVDKEIDIEYINDLFAIIAKNRGLLISGGEPDIDRAKELVLKEFRDGKIVNASLERCDIDGWIRV
;
A
#
# COMPACT_ATOMS: atom_id res chain seq x y z
N MET A 1 -3.28 1.93 -9.85
CA MET A 1 -3.04 1.23 -8.57
C MET A 1 -1.54 1.04 -8.40
N THR A 2 -0.97 1.41 -7.26
CA THR A 2 0.47 1.28 -6.96
C THR A 2 0.71 0.12 -6.00
N LYS A 3 1.97 -0.32 -5.86
CA LYS A 3 2.38 -1.44 -4.98
C LYS A 3 1.64 -2.75 -5.29
N VAL A 4 1.25 -2.98 -6.52
CA VAL A 4 0.58 -4.23 -6.94
C VAL A 4 1.47 -5.47 -6.77
N ASP A 5 2.77 -5.27 -6.65
CA ASP A 5 3.77 -6.28 -6.30
C ASP A 5 3.66 -6.78 -4.86
N LEU A 6 2.94 -6.08 -3.99
CA LEU A 6 2.68 -6.45 -2.59
C LEU A 6 1.25 -6.95 -2.35
N ALA A 7 0.36 -6.83 -3.34
CA ALA A 7 -1.06 -7.13 -3.23
C ALA A 7 -1.42 -8.51 -3.80
N ASP A 8 -2.50 -9.11 -3.30
CA ASP A 8 -3.09 -10.30 -3.91
C ASP A 8 -3.61 -9.96 -5.33
N SER A 9 -3.11 -10.67 -6.32
CA SER A 9 -3.42 -10.40 -7.73
C SER A 9 -4.91 -10.63 -8.08
N ARG A 10 -5.57 -11.57 -7.40
CA ARG A 10 -7.01 -11.85 -7.60
C ARG A 10 -7.83 -10.69 -7.11
N ILE A 11 -7.55 -10.19 -5.91
CA ILE A 11 -8.25 -9.06 -5.30
C ILE A 11 -7.92 -7.77 -6.05
N THR A 12 -6.69 -7.60 -6.53
CA THR A 12 -6.31 -6.49 -7.41
C THR A 12 -7.17 -6.45 -8.67
N LYS A 13 -7.46 -7.62 -9.26
CA LYS A 13 -8.34 -7.73 -10.43
C LYS A 13 -9.79 -7.34 -10.08
N GLU A 14 -10.33 -7.83 -8.96
CA GLU A 14 -11.67 -7.47 -8.48
C GLU A 14 -11.84 -5.94 -8.35
N TRP A 15 -10.87 -5.27 -7.73
CA TRP A 15 -10.85 -3.82 -7.63
C TRP A 15 -10.78 -3.11 -8.98
N LYS A 16 -10.01 -3.63 -9.94
CA LYS A 16 -9.96 -3.06 -11.29
C LYS A 16 -11.31 -3.16 -11.99
N ASP A 17 -11.95 -4.33 -11.91
CA ASP A 17 -13.25 -4.57 -12.52
C ASP A 17 -14.32 -3.66 -11.89
N TYR A 18 -14.25 -3.47 -10.56
CA TYR A 18 -15.11 -2.54 -9.83
C TYR A 18 -14.92 -1.09 -10.30
N TYR A 19 -13.70 -0.58 -10.35
CA TYR A 19 -13.44 0.78 -10.84
C TYR A 19 -13.80 0.95 -12.32
N ALA A 20 -13.60 -0.07 -13.14
CA ALA A 20 -14.04 -0.04 -14.54
C ALA A 20 -15.55 0.07 -14.66
N SER A 21 -16.32 -0.60 -13.80
CA SER A 21 -17.81 -0.48 -13.76
C SER A 21 -18.27 0.94 -13.41
N LEU A 22 -17.45 1.70 -12.68
CA LEU A 22 -17.67 3.13 -12.37
C LEU A 22 -17.16 4.09 -13.45
N GLY A 23 -16.64 3.57 -14.57
CA GLY A 23 -16.05 4.38 -15.65
C GLY A 23 -14.67 4.97 -15.30
N ILE A 24 -14.00 4.46 -14.28
CA ILE A 24 -12.66 4.90 -13.84
C ILE A 24 -11.60 4.05 -14.51
N LEU A 25 -10.70 4.68 -15.27
CA LEU A 25 -9.56 4.00 -15.88
C LEU A 25 -8.54 3.59 -14.79
N CYS A 26 -8.17 2.32 -14.78
CA CYS A 26 -7.30 1.75 -13.76
C CYS A 26 -6.07 1.07 -14.39
N LEU A 27 -4.88 1.49 -13.96
CA LEU A 27 -3.60 0.88 -14.36
C LEU A 27 -2.89 0.28 -13.15
N ASP A 28 -2.31 -0.91 -13.35
CA ASP A 28 -1.46 -1.57 -12.36
C ASP A 28 -0.03 -1.07 -12.48
N MET A 29 0.58 -0.70 -11.36
CA MET A 29 1.93 -0.17 -11.36
C MET A 29 2.79 -0.77 -10.25
N ASN A 30 3.81 -1.52 -10.66
CA ASN A 30 4.94 -1.84 -9.80
C ASN A 30 5.98 -0.71 -9.94
N LEU A 31 6.04 0.16 -8.94
CA LEU A 31 6.96 1.29 -8.95
C LEU A 31 8.42 0.89 -8.61
N ASN A 32 8.69 -0.34 -8.19
CA ASN A 32 10.04 -0.87 -8.03
C ASN A 32 10.64 -1.33 -9.36
N GLY A 33 9.78 -1.71 -10.32
CA GLY A 33 10.15 -2.12 -11.68
C GLY A 33 10.22 -0.98 -12.69
N LYS A 34 10.21 -1.35 -13.97
CA LYS A 34 10.06 -0.41 -15.10
C LYS A 34 8.60 0.00 -15.22
N VAL A 35 8.36 1.31 -15.24
CA VAL A 35 7.03 1.87 -15.48
C VAL A 35 6.86 2.13 -16.99
N ASN A 36 5.75 1.67 -17.55
CA ASN A 36 5.41 1.89 -18.94
C ASN A 36 4.81 3.30 -19.13
N LEU A 37 5.66 4.29 -19.40
CA LEU A 37 5.23 5.68 -19.62
C LEU A 37 4.26 5.83 -20.79
N LYS A 38 4.40 5.01 -21.84
CA LYS A 38 3.50 5.08 -23.00
C LYS A 38 2.07 4.71 -22.62
N GLU A 39 1.91 3.71 -21.75
CA GLU A 39 0.61 3.27 -21.25
C GLU A 39 -0.05 4.33 -20.36
N ILE A 40 0.73 4.97 -19.48
CA ILE A 40 0.25 6.08 -18.63
C ILE A 40 -0.24 7.24 -19.50
N VAL A 41 0.55 7.64 -20.51
CA VAL A 41 0.19 8.73 -21.43
C VAL A 41 -1.05 8.34 -22.26
N LYS A 42 -1.14 7.09 -22.73
CA LYS A 42 -2.32 6.59 -23.45
C LYS A 42 -3.57 6.68 -22.57
N CYS A 43 -3.50 6.19 -21.34
CA CYS A 43 -4.61 6.24 -20.37
C CYS A 43 -5.02 7.69 -20.05
N ALA A 44 -4.04 8.59 -19.85
CA ALA A 44 -4.32 10.01 -19.61
C ALA A 44 -4.99 10.69 -20.82
N ASN A 45 -4.56 10.38 -22.04
CA ASN A 45 -5.19 10.91 -23.26
C ASN A 45 -6.63 10.38 -23.44
N GLU A 46 -6.88 9.11 -23.10
CA GLU A 46 -8.21 8.53 -23.11
C GLU A 46 -9.13 9.23 -22.10
N ALA A 47 -8.66 9.44 -20.87
CA ALA A 47 -9.39 10.20 -19.85
C ALA A 47 -9.66 11.66 -20.26
N MET A 48 -8.82 12.23 -21.11
CA MET A 48 -8.97 13.62 -21.60
C MET A 48 -9.59 13.72 -22.98
N LYS A 49 -10.06 12.62 -23.58
CA LYS A 49 -10.49 12.57 -25.01
C LYS A 49 -11.46 13.68 -25.38
N GLU A 50 -12.54 13.83 -24.65
CA GLU A 50 -13.56 14.85 -24.92
C GLU A 50 -12.98 16.28 -24.84
N LYS A 51 -12.09 16.51 -23.88
CA LYS A 51 -11.43 17.80 -23.73
C LYS A 51 -10.48 18.08 -24.87
N LEU A 52 -9.68 17.10 -25.30
CA LEU A 52 -8.76 17.23 -26.41
C LEU A 52 -9.50 17.48 -27.73
N GLU A 53 -10.63 16.80 -27.98
CA GLU A 53 -11.46 17.02 -29.14
C GLU A 53 -12.06 18.44 -29.16
N ARG A 54 -12.56 18.91 -28.00
CA ARG A 54 -13.07 20.28 -27.87
C ARG A 54 -11.99 21.33 -28.10
N ASP A 55 -10.79 21.11 -27.57
CA ASP A 55 -9.66 22.01 -27.74
C ASP A 55 -9.21 22.03 -29.22
N ALA A 56 -9.17 20.86 -29.89
CA ALA A 56 -8.87 20.76 -31.33
C ALA A 56 -9.84 21.56 -32.19
N ARG A 57 -11.16 21.51 -31.92
CA ARG A 57 -12.20 22.31 -32.60
C ARG A 57 -11.98 23.83 -32.42
N ARG A 58 -11.32 24.24 -31.31
CA ARG A 58 -10.95 25.64 -31.02
C ARG A 58 -9.57 26.04 -31.56
N GLY A 59 -8.91 25.15 -32.32
CA GLY A 59 -7.58 25.41 -32.88
C GLY A 59 -6.42 25.27 -31.89
N ILE A 60 -6.72 24.81 -30.63
CA ILE A 60 -5.68 24.59 -29.62
C ILE A 60 -5.01 23.24 -29.87
N ARG A 61 -3.73 23.29 -30.26
CA ARG A 61 -2.91 22.10 -30.53
C ARG A 61 -1.87 21.93 -29.41
N ASN A 62 -1.40 20.69 -29.21
CA ASN A 62 -0.29 20.35 -28.33
C ASN A 62 -0.49 20.79 -26.87
N ARG A 63 -1.72 20.65 -26.33
CA ARG A 63 -1.96 20.92 -24.93
C ARG A 63 -1.21 19.93 -24.04
N PRO A 64 -0.44 20.39 -23.04
CA PRO A 64 0.22 19.47 -22.11
C PRO A 64 -0.81 18.72 -21.26
N ILE A 65 -0.52 17.46 -20.96
CA ILE A 65 -1.26 16.67 -19.97
C ILE A 65 -0.95 17.26 -18.60
N ARG A 66 -1.96 17.85 -17.97
CA ARG A 66 -1.86 18.37 -16.60
C ARG A 66 -2.67 17.50 -15.67
N ALA A 67 -1.98 16.85 -14.72
CA ALA A 67 -2.63 15.96 -13.75
C ALA A 67 -2.15 16.28 -12.33
N MET A 68 -3.07 16.15 -11.38
CA MET A 68 -2.77 16.19 -9.96
C MET A 68 -2.59 14.77 -9.43
N VAL A 69 -1.52 14.53 -8.66
CA VAL A 69 -1.25 13.24 -8.06
C VAL A 69 -1.71 13.27 -6.60
N VAL A 70 -2.81 12.58 -6.30
CA VAL A 70 -3.43 12.55 -4.98
C VAL A 70 -3.38 11.15 -4.36
N GLY A 71 -3.47 11.08 -3.06
CA GLY A 71 -3.54 9.82 -2.31
C GLY A 71 -2.99 9.96 -0.89
N ILE A 72 -3.20 8.93 -0.10
CA ILE A 72 -2.74 8.84 1.28
C ILE A 72 -1.20 8.80 1.37
N PRO A 73 -0.58 9.02 2.54
CA PRO A 73 0.88 8.92 2.69
C PRO A 73 1.42 7.53 2.34
N ASN A 74 2.68 7.47 1.91
CA ASN A 74 3.45 6.24 1.64
C ASN A 74 2.90 5.27 0.56
N VAL A 75 1.93 5.69 -0.26
CA VAL A 75 1.41 4.86 -1.37
C VAL A 75 2.24 4.95 -2.65
N GLY A 76 3.32 5.75 -2.66
CA GLY A 76 4.22 5.84 -3.81
C GLY A 76 3.99 7.03 -4.73
N LYS A 77 3.25 8.10 -4.32
CA LYS A 77 3.01 9.30 -5.15
C LYS A 77 4.30 9.91 -5.71
N SER A 78 5.23 10.26 -4.82
CA SER A 78 6.50 10.87 -5.23
C SER A 78 7.39 9.90 -6.03
N THR A 79 7.32 8.60 -5.74
CA THR A 79 7.98 7.57 -6.54
C THR A 79 7.40 7.52 -7.96
N PHE A 80 6.08 7.54 -8.09
CA PHE A 80 5.39 7.62 -9.38
C PHE A 80 5.82 8.85 -10.17
N ILE A 81 5.78 10.03 -9.54
CA ILE A 81 6.20 11.29 -10.17
C ILE A 81 7.64 11.19 -10.68
N ASN A 82 8.57 10.69 -9.86
CA ASN A 82 9.96 10.54 -10.24
C ASN A 82 10.14 9.57 -11.41
N LYS A 83 9.39 8.47 -11.44
CA LYS A 83 9.39 7.52 -12.55
C LYS A 83 8.87 8.14 -13.85
N VAL A 84 7.75 8.87 -13.79
CA VAL A 84 7.17 9.56 -14.95
C VAL A 84 8.09 10.68 -15.45
N MET A 85 8.75 11.40 -14.53
CA MET A 85 9.65 12.50 -14.87
C MET A 85 11.04 12.03 -15.33
N GLY A 86 11.39 10.76 -15.15
CA GLY A 86 12.71 10.21 -15.50
C GLY A 86 13.87 10.79 -14.67
N ARG A 87 13.58 11.48 -13.56
CA ARG A 87 14.57 12.13 -12.68
C ARG A 87 14.03 12.25 -11.25
N LYS A 88 14.90 12.55 -10.28
CA LYS A 88 14.49 12.90 -8.92
C LYS A 88 13.88 14.31 -8.89
N ALA A 89 12.61 14.38 -9.19
CA ALA A 89 11.84 15.63 -9.24
C ALA A 89 11.03 15.88 -7.96
N ALA A 90 10.74 14.81 -7.21
CA ALA A 90 10.02 14.85 -5.94
C ALA A 90 10.83 14.11 -4.85
N SER A 91 10.71 14.57 -3.60
CA SER A 91 11.37 13.94 -2.46
C SER A 91 10.69 12.61 -2.10
N VAL A 92 11.45 11.54 -2.01
CA VAL A 92 10.96 10.20 -1.67
C VAL A 92 11.56 9.75 -0.36
N ALA A 93 10.73 9.36 0.61
CA ALA A 93 11.15 8.62 1.79
C ALA A 93 9.99 7.71 2.24
N ASN A 94 10.36 6.61 2.91
CA ASN A 94 9.39 5.67 3.47
C ASN A 94 8.81 6.13 4.83
N LYS A 95 8.61 7.46 4.98
CA LYS A 95 8.03 8.06 6.20
C LYS A 95 6.84 8.94 5.85
N PRO A 96 5.73 8.86 6.60
CA PRO A 96 4.57 9.72 6.40
C PRO A 96 4.92 11.21 6.55
N GLY A 97 4.37 12.07 5.67
CA GLY A 97 4.55 13.52 5.73
C GLY A 97 5.83 14.07 5.11
N GLN A 98 6.46 13.34 4.18
CA GLN A 98 7.67 13.78 3.50
C GLN A 98 7.44 14.97 2.57
N THR A 99 6.38 14.95 1.76
CA THR A 99 6.00 16.08 0.90
C THR A 99 5.25 17.12 1.73
N LYS A 100 5.84 18.32 1.90
CA LYS A 100 5.28 19.37 2.76
C LYS A 100 4.50 20.45 1.99
N SER A 101 4.77 20.59 0.69
CA SER A 101 4.14 21.63 -0.16
C SER A 101 3.80 21.06 -1.53
N GLN A 102 2.83 21.68 -2.18
CA GLN A 102 2.49 21.37 -3.56
C GLN A 102 3.54 21.96 -4.50
N GLN A 103 3.93 21.19 -5.52
CA GLN A 103 4.83 21.67 -6.56
C GLN A 103 4.48 21.08 -7.93
N TRP A 104 4.57 21.90 -8.98
CA TRP A 104 4.47 21.44 -10.36
C TRP A 104 5.81 20.91 -10.86
N VAL A 105 5.76 19.72 -11.43
CA VAL A 105 6.91 19.08 -12.07
C VAL A 105 6.58 18.85 -13.53
N LYS A 106 7.51 19.22 -14.45
CA LYS A 106 7.31 19.16 -15.89
C LYS A 106 8.35 18.27 -16.56
N ASN A 107 7.89 17.47 -17.52
CA ASN A 107 8.72 16.69 -18.42
C ASN A 107 8.06 16.59 -19.80
N GLY A 108 8.61 17.29 -20.79
CA GLY A 108 8.03 17.37 -22.14
C GLY A 108 6.58 17.89 -22.06
N ASN A 109 5.65 17.09 -22.61
CA ASN A 109 4.22 17.43 -22.66
C ASN A 109 3.42 16.91 -21.45
N VAL A 110 4.07 16.61 -20.33
CA VAL A 110 3.44 16.15 -19.08
C VAL A 110 3.80 17.07 -17.94
N GLU A 111 2.78 17.57 -17.25
CA GLU A 111 2.90 18.38 -16.02
C GLU A 111 2.15 17.68 -14.90
N LEU A 112 2.86 17.30 -13.82
CA LEU A 112 2.28 16.68 -12.63
C LEU A 112 2.36 17.62 -11.45
N LEU A 113 1.26 17.75 -10.72
CA LEU A 113 1.23 18.43 -9.43
C LEU A 113 1.44 17.40 -8.33
N ASP A 114 2.60 17.46 -7.67
CA ASP A 114 2.85 16.68 -6.45
C ASP A 114 2.11 17.30 -5.29
N THR A 115 1.38 16.46 -4.54
CA THR A 115 0.62 16.90 -3.38
C THR A 115 1.06 16.13 -2.14
N PRO A 116 1.04 16.77 -0.94
CA PRO A 116 1.19 16.06 0.32
C PRO A 116 0.20 14.91 0.41
N GLY A 117 0.62 13.81 1.04
CA GLY A 117 -0.33 12.74 1.40
C GLY A 117 -1.28 13.25 2.48
N ILE A 118 -2.57 13.16 2.22
CA ILE A 118 -3.60 13.64 3.13
C ILE A 118 -4.34 12.45 3.71
N LEU A 119 -4.49 12.46 5.03
CA LEU A 119 -5.37 11.55 5.78
C LEU A 119 -6.46 12.39 6.44
N TRP A 120 -7.60 11.78 6.69
CA TRP A 120 -8.64 12.41 7.50
C TRP A 120 -8.13 12.68 8.91
N PRO A 121 -8.51 13.79 9.54
CA PRO A 121 -8.11 14.11 10.92
C PRO A 121 -8.59 13.08 11.93
N LYS A 122 -9.72 12.43 11.64
CA LYS A 122 -10.34 11.38 12.45
C LYS A 122 -10.94 10.31 11.53
N PHE A 123 -10.69 9.06 11.82
CA PHE A 123 -11.33 7.94 11.15
C PHE A 123 -12.66 7.67 11.83
N GLU A 124 -13.75 7.67 11.08
CA GLU A 124 -15.08 7.27 11.56
C GLU A 124 -15.08 5.76 11.83
N ASP A 125 -14.43 5.00 10.95
CA ASP A 125 -14.23 3.57 11.06
C ASP A 125 -12.81 3.27 11.57
N LYS A 126 -12.73 2.56 12.71
CA LYS A 126 -11.46 2.14 13.32
C LYS A 126 -10.70 1.15 12.46
N GLU A 127 -11.40 0.30 11.70
CA GLU A 127 -10.79 -0.69 10.81
C GLU A 127 -9.98 -0.02 9.71
N VAL A 128 -10.48 1.09 9.14
CA VAL A 128 -9.73 1.89 8.16
C VAL A 128 -8.41 2.37 8.77
N GLY A 129 -8.43 2.82 10.01
CA GLY A 129 -7.23 3.24 10.74
C GLY A 129 -6.22 2.09 10.89
N VAL A 130 -6.68 0.90 11.25
CA VAL A 130 -5.84 -0.31 11.38
C VAL A 130 -5.23 -0.69 10.04
N ARG A 131 -6.03 -0.77 8.96
CA ARG A 131 -5.53 -1.11 7.62
C ARG A 131 -4.46 -0.11 7.15
N LEU A 132 -4.69 1.19 7.36
CA LEU A 132 -3.74 2.24 7.03
C LEU A 132 -2.44 2.15 7.84
N ALA A 133 -2.51 1.71 9.09
CA ALA A 133 -1.33 1.48 9.91
C ALA A 133 -0.56 0.24 9.45
N LEU A 134 -1.26 -0.86 9.14
CA LEU A 134 -0.64 -2.08 8.63
C LEU A 134 0.18 -1.82 7.37
N ILE A 135 -0.31 -1.00 6.44
CA ILE A 135 0.44 -0.63 5.22
C ILE A 135 1.45 0.50 5.42
N GLY A 136 1.60 1.01 6.66
CA GLY A 136 2.57 2.06 6.99
C GLY A 136 2.19 3.46 6.49
N SER A 137 0.90 3.74 6.26
CA SER A 137 0.41 5.06 5.86
C SER A 137 0.22 6.02 7.04
N ILE A 138 0.13 5.49 8.26
CA ILE A 138 0.09 6.22 9.53
C ILE A 138 1.44 6.04 10.24
N LYS A 139 1.84 7.05 11.03
CA LYS A 139 3.05 6.95 11.84
C LYS A 139 2.87 5.90 12.93
N ASP A 140 3.88 5.05 13.12
CA ASP A 140 3.85 3.93 14.06
C ASP A 140 3.65 4.36 15.53
N ASN A 141 4.00 5.61 15.88
CA ASN A 141 3.83 6.14 17.24
C ASN A 141 2.38 6.58 17.59
N ILE A 142 1.44 6.49 16.65
CA ILE A 142 0.03 6.90 16.86
C ILE A 142 -0.82 5.73 17.35
N LEU A 143 -0.45 4.50 17.03
CA LEU A 143 -1.18 3.28 17.40
C LEU A 143 -0.29 2.36 18.24
N ASN A 144 -0.94 1.54 19.08
CA ASN A 144 -0.24 0.50 19.81
C ASN A 144 0.25 -0.58 18.82
N GLN A 145 1.57 -0.66 18.65
CA GLN A 145 2.18 -1.59 17.69
C GLN A 145 1.96 -3.05 18.08
N ASP A 146 1.88 -3.37 19.38
CA ASP A 146 1.65 -4.73 19.84
C ASP A 146 0.29 -5.23 19.36
N LYS A 147 -0.76 -4.44 19.61
CA LYS A 147 -2.12 -4.77 19.13
C LYS A 147 -2.18 -4.83 17.59
N LEU A 148 -1.44 -3.98 16.91
CA LEU A 148 -1.38 -3.99 15.44
C LEU A 148 -0.74 -5.29 14.92
N ALA A 149 0.30 -5.78 15.59
CA ALA A 149 0.95 -7.05 15.28
C ALA A 149 0.04 -8.25 15.56
N ASP A 150 -0.70 -8.21 16.67
CA ASP A 150 -1.67 -9.26 17.03
C ASP A 150 -2.76 -9.38 15.96
N ILE A 151 -3.37 -8.25 15.56
CA ILE A 151 -4.39 -8.19 14.50
C ILE A 151 -3.81 -8.69 13.16
N LEU A 152 -2.57 -8.32 12.84
CA LEU A 152 -1.92 -8.79 11.62
C LEU A 152 -1.72 -10.30 11.64
N LEU A 153 -1.24 -10.87 12.75
CA LEU A 153 -1.00 -12.30 12.85
C LEU A 153 -2.30 -13.10 12.76
N GLU A 154 -3.38 -12.63 13.43
CA GLU A 154 -4.72 -13.19 13.30
C GLU A 154 -5.20 -13.17 11.84
N PHE A 155 -5.09 -12.02 11.18
CA PHE A 155 -5.46 -11.86 9.77
C PHE A 155 -4.67 -12.83 8.85
N LEU A 156 -3.36 -12.95 9.05
CA LEU A 156 -2.51 -13.83 8.26
C LEU A 156 -2.82 -15.30 8.53
N ALA A 157 -3.03 -15.68 9.78
CA ALA A 157 -3.38 -17.05 10.18
C ALA A 157 -4.73 -17.49 9.60
N THR A 158 -5.68 -16.56 9.50
CA THR A 158 -7.02 -16.82 8.96
C THR A 158 -7.04 -16.85 7.43
N ASN A 159 -6.41 -15.87 6.77
CA ASN A 159 -6.58 -15.65 5.33
C ASN A 159 -5.40 -16.15 4.49
N TYR A 160 -4.20 -16.26 5.07
CA TYR A 160 -2.96 -16.59 4.38
C TYR A 160 -2.12 -17.62 5.16
N LYS A 161 -2.79 -18.56 5.84
CA LYS A 161 -2.21 -19.56 6.74
C LYS A 161 -0.96 -20.24 6.17
N SER A 162 -1.07 -20.85 4.98
CA SER A 162 0.04 -21.59 4.38
C SER A 162 1.28 -20.74 4.13
N SER A 163 1.11 -19.47 3.79
CA SER A 163 2.22 -18.52 3.59
C SER A 163 2.88 -18.14 4.91
N LEU A 164 2.07 -17.92 5.96
CA LEU A 164 2.55 -17.64 7.30
C LEU A 164 3.35 -18.82 7.86
N GLU A 165 2.81 -20.05 7.76
CA GLU A 165 3.46 -21.27 8.20
C GLU A 165 4.79 -21.50 7.48
N ALA A 166 4.79 -21.37 6.14
CA ALA A 166 6.01 -21.52 5.34
C ALA A 166 7.07 -20.46 5.68
N ARG A 167 6.65 -19.22 5.92
CA ARG A 167 7.59 -18.13 6.20
C ARG A 167 8.30 -18.28 7.52
N TYR A 168 7.58 -18.69 8.58
CA TYR A 168 8.12 -18.74 9.94
C TYR A 168 8.42 -20.15 10.45
N ASN A 169 8.16 -21.19 9.63
CA ASN A 169 8.28 -22.59 10.00
C ASN A 169 7.48 -22.91 11.27
N ILE A 170 6.20 -22.53 11.25
CA ILE A 170 5.23 -22.75 12.33
C ILE A 170 4.06 -23.58 11.79
N VAL A 171 3.24 -24.10 12.71
CA VAL A 171 1.96 -24.76 12.39
C VAL A 171 0.86 -24.02 13.11
N VAL A 172 -0.20 -23.66 12.39
CA VAL A 172 -1.40 -23.01 12.95
C VAL A 172 -2.49 -24.08 13.01
N ASP A 173 -2.67 -24.72 14.15
CA ASP A 173 -3.52 -25.92 14.31
C ASP A 173 -4.66 -25.72 15.33
N LYS A 174 -4.76 -24.55 15.94
CA LYS A 174 -5.81 -24.22 16.91
C LYS A 174 -6.67 -23.06 16.43
N GLU A 175 -7.80 -22.85 17.10
CA GLU A 175 -8.60 -21.66 16.98
C GLU A 175 -7.79 -20.44 17.43
N ILE A 176 -7.91 -19.34 16.68
CA ILE A 176 -7.13 -18.14 16.91
C ILE A 176 -7.76 -17.35 18.06
N ASP A 177 -7.06 -17.30 19.18
CA ASP A 177 -7.34 -16.43 20.30
C ASP A 177 -6.07 -15.66 20.72
N ILE A 178 -6.19 -14.78 21.71
CA ILE A 178 -5.09 -13.90 22.10
C ILE A 178 -3.93 -14.67 22.78
N GLU A 179 -4.21 -15.76 23.44
CA GLU A 179 -3.21 -16.62 24.08
C GLU A 179 -2.42 -17.36 23.01
N TYR A 180 -3.11 -17.95 22.05
CA TYR A 180 -2.47 -18.65 20.94
C TYR A 180 -1.68 -17.71 20.02
N ILE A 181 -2.13 -16.47 19.82
CA ILE A 181 -1.34 -15.44 19.09
C ILE A 181 0.00 -15.21 19.80
N ASN A 182 0.03 -15.09 21.11
CA ASN A 182 1.26 -14.94 21.88
C ASN A 182 2.17 -16.17 21.77
N ASP A 183 1.60 -17.38 21.81
CA ASP A 183 2.34 -18.64 21.60
C ASP A 183 2.99 -18.66 20.20
N LEU A 184 2.25 -18.26 19.16
CA LEU A 184 2.77 -18.18 17.81
C LEU A 184 3.93 -17.18 17.71
N PHE A 185 3.83 -16.01 18.35
CA PHE A 185 4.95 -15.05 18.38
C PHE A 185 6.16 -15.62 19.13
N ALA A 186 5.96 -16.36 20.21
CA ALA A 186 7.05 -17.00 20.93
C ALA A 186 7.76 -18.06 20.07
N ILE A 187 7.00 -18.84 19.28
CA ILE A 187 7.57 -19.81 18.32
C ILE A 187 8.31 -19.08 17.20
N ILE A 188 7.73 -18.02 16.65
CA ILE A 188 8.37 -17.17 15.61
C ILE A 188 9.69 -16.61 16.16
N ALA A 189 9.71 -16.08 17.38
CA ALA A 189 10.92 -15.54 18.00
C ALA A 189 12.00 -16.61 18.11
N LYS A 190 11.68 -17.81 18.58
CA LYS A 190 12.61 -18.95 18.68
C LYS A 190 13.16 -19.34 17.30
N ASN A 191 12.28 -19.53 16.33
CA ASN A 191 12.68 -19.93 14.98
C ASN A 191 13.54 -18.88 14.24
N ARG A 192 13.43 -17.62 14.64
CA ARG A 192 14.20 -16.50 14.10
C ARG A 192 15.43 -16.14 14.95
N GLY A 193 15.66 -16.84 16.05
CA GLY A 193 16.76 -16.54 16.96
C GLY A 193 16.64 -15.22 17.70
N LEU A 194 15.41 -14.73 17.88
CA LEU A 194 15.10 -13.53 18.65
C LEU A 194 14.93 -13.90 20.10
N LEU A 195 16.01 -13.84 20.88
CA LEU A 195 16.04 -14.24 22.28
C LEU A 195 16.51 -13.07 23.14
N ILE A 196 15.95 -12.96 24.36
CA ILE A 196 16.44 -12.08 25.40
C ILE A 196 17.47 -12.81 26.29
N SER A 197 18.04 -12.10 27.27
CA SER A 197 18.93 -12.70 28.26
C SER A 197 18.25 -13.85 29.00
N GLY A 198 18.92 -15.00 29.07
CA GLY A 198 18.34 -16.23 29.64
C GLY A 198 17.77 -17.20 28.59
N GLY A 199 17.73 -16.83 27.30
CA GLY A 199 17.26 -17.72 26.22
C GLY A 199 15.76 -17.72 26.00
N GLU A 200 15.02 -16.85 26.68
CA GLU A 200 13.59 -16.66 26.48
C GLU A 200 13.27 -15.95 25.17
N PRO A 201 12.13 -16.25 24.51
CA PRO A 201 11.76 -15.61 23.26
C PRO A 201 11.46 -14.11 23.44
N ASP A 202 12.03 -13.29 22.57
CA ASP A 202 11.77 -11.85 22.49
C ASP A 202 10.53 -11.60 21.63
N ILE A 203 9.37 -11.59 22.29
CA ILE A 203 8.06 -11.45 21.63
C ILE A 203 7.93 -10.07 20.95
N ASP A 204 8.42 -9.01 21.59
CA ASP A 204 8.32 -7.65 21.08
C ASP A 204 9.08 -7.51 19.76
N ARG A 205 10.30 -8.03 19.69
CA ARG A 205 11.06 -8.07 18.43
C ARG A 205 10.44 -8.98 17.38
N ALA A 206 9.76 -10.06 17.77
CA ALA A 206 9.02 -10.89 16.82
C ALA A 206 7.82 -10.14 16.22
N LYS A 207 7.08 -9.39 17.03
CA LYS A 207 5.99 -8.52 16.59
C LYS A 207 6.47 -7.45 15.61
N GLU A 208 7.54 -6.75 15.92
CA GLU A 208 8.17 -5.77 15.03
C GLU A 208 8.63 -6.41 13.70
N LEU A 209 9.24 -7.62 13.79
CA LEU A 209 9.69 -8.36 12.61
C LEU A 209 8.53 -8.70 11.68
N VAL A 210 7.43 -9.24 12.22
CA VAL A 210 6.24 -9.64 11.44
C VAL A 210 5.64 -8.43 10.74
N LEU A 211 5.44 -7.30 11.43
CA LEU A 211 4.95 -6.06 10.85
C LEU A 211 5.85 -5.56 9.70
N LYS A 212 7.16 -5.57 9.93
CA LYS A 212 8.13 -5.14 8.92
C LYS A 212 8.13 -6.06 7.71
N GLU A 213 8.17 -7.38 7.91
CA GLU A 213 8.21 -8.34 6.82
C GLU A 213 6.91 -8.36 6.02
N PHE A 214 5.77 -8.10 6.65
CA PHE A 214 4.50 -7.90 5.96
C PHE A 214 4.55 -6.68 5.03
N ARG A 215 4.98 -5.53 5.52
CA ARG A 215 5.13 -4.29 4.74
C ARG A 215 6.14 -4.42 3.60
N ASP A 216 7.15 -5.26 3.79
CA ASP A 216 8.17 -5.59 2.78
C ASP A 216 7.71 -6.66 1.77
N GLY A 217 6.52 -7.26 1.92
CA GLY A 217 6.00 -8.34 1.07
C GLY A 217 6.75 -9.67 1.19
N LYS A 218 7.40 -9.92 2.34
CA LYS A 218 8.22 -11.13 2.55
C LYS A 218 7.43 -12.33 3.06
N ILE A 219 6.22 -12.11 3.56
CA ILE A 219 5.34 -13.15 4.08
C ILE A 219 4.44 -13.65 2.95
N VAL A 220 3.70 -12.74 2.35
CA VAL A 220 2.74 -12.99 1.29
C VAL A 220 2.38 -11.69 0.58
N ASN A 221 1.97 -11.78 -0.67
CA ASN A 221 1.29 -10.67 -1.34
C ASN A 221 -0.17 -10.66 -0.88
N ALA A 222 -0.54 -9.72 -0.04
CA ALA A 222 -1.83 -9.66 0.62
C ALA A 222 -2.60 -8.39 0.32
N SER A 223 -3.93 -8.51 0.32
CA SER A 223 -4.86 -7.39 0.30
C SER A 223 -5.71 -7.41 1.57
N LEU A 224 -5.81 -6.26 2.23
CA LEU A 224 -6.47 -6.13 3.53
C LEU A 224 -7.99 -5.88 3.42
N GLU A 225 -8.50 -5.68 2.19
CA GLU A 225 -9.93 -5.49 1.93
C GLU A 225 -10.31 -5.95 0.53
N ARG A 226 -11.60 -6.23 0.33
CA ARG A 226 -12.21 -6.56 -0.95
C ARG A 226 -13.28 -5.56 -1.30
N CYS A 227 -13.62 -5.44 -2.58
CA CYS A 227 -14.63 -4.49 -3.06
C CYS A 227 -16.08 -4.88 -2.71
N ASP A 228 -16.33 -6.15 -2.39
CA ASP A 228 -17.65 -6.75 -2.13
C ASP A 228 -17.91 -7.08 -0.64
N ILE A 229 -16.90 -6.92 0.22
CA ILE A 229 -16.98 -7.28 1.63
C ILE A 229 -16.47 -6.12 2.48
N ASP A 230 -17.32 -5.62 3.36
CA ASP A 230 -16.95 -4.65 4.38
C ASP A 230 -16.04 -5.32 5.42
N GLY A 231 -14.74 -5.06 5.28
CA GLY A 231 -13.73 -5.37 6.28
C GLY A 231 -13.38 -6.84 6.48
N TRP A 232 -12.16 -7.21 6.12
CA TRP A 232 -11.57 -8.50 6.47
C TRP A 232 -10.93 -8.51 7.86
N ILE A 233 -10.59 -7.33 8.38
CA ILE A 233 -9.99 -7.20 9.71
C ILE A 233 -11.08 -6.78 10.67
N ARG A 234 -11.36 -7.64 11.64
CA ARG A 234 -12.20 -7.31 12.79
C ARG A 234 -11.32 -6.70 13.88
N VAL A 235 -11.71 -5.55 14.39
CA VAL A 235 -11.01 -4.85 15.49
C VAL A 235 -11.67 -5.22 16.81
#